data_78f13ff18c943c05dc963e8a65d61a2a
#
_entry.id   78f13ff18c943c05dc963e8a65d61a2a
#
_cell.length_a   1.000
_cell.length_b   1.000
_cell.length_c   1.000
_cell.angle_alpha   90.00
_cell.angle_beta   90.00
_cell.angle_gamma   90.00
#
_symmetry.space_group_name_H-M   'P 1'
#
loop_
_entity.id
_entity.type
_entity.pdbx_description
1 polymer ?
#
loop_
_entity_poly.entity_id
_entity_poly.type
_entity_poly.pdbx_seq_one_letter_code
_entity_poly.pdbx_strand_id
1 'polypeptide(L)'
;MENPHSILKKVFGYDSFRPGQEEIVSRLLAGQDVLAVMPTGAGKSICYQVPALLLPGITIVVSPLVSLMKDQVGALVQAGVAAAFLNNSLTDNQKALMLRRAREGWYKIIYGAPERLEMPGFQRFAQEKLISMVTVDEAHCISQWGQDFRPSYLRIKEFVETLPKRPVIGAFTATATAHVRDDIRSHLDLHDPYEVITSFDRPNLYFGTRRALPSEKPRVLLDLVLKERDNAGIIYCSTTKQVDETTRLLQSRGIRAAAYHAKLDPETRRKNQDDFLYDRVQIMVATNAFGMGIDKPNVRFVIHYNMPKDLESYYQEAGRAGRDGEPARCTLLYSGTDVRTIRFFIDKEMEADNGLPADVKAEAARKAEERLKYMTFYSTTPRCLRSFLLNYFGETAAPRCGNCSNCRMSEQAAEEMQQQ
;
A
#
# COMPACT_ATOMS: atom_id res chain seq x y z
N MET A 1 26.90 10.47 -20.97
CA MET A 1 25.44 10.36 -20.90
C MET A 1 25.09 9.89 -19.51
N GLU A 2 24.08 10.48 -18.90
CA GLU A 2 23.57 9.99 -17.61
C GLU A 2 22.95 8.59 -17.85
N ASN A 3 23.25 7.65 -16.97
CA ASN A 3 22.75 6.29 -17.01
C ASN A 3 21.93 5.98 -15.73
N PRO A 4 21.16 4.87 -15.68
CA PRO A 4 20.33 4.55 -14.52
C PRO A 4 21.09 4.53 -13.18
N HIS A 5 22.30 3.97 -13.14
CA HIS A 5 23.10 3.91 -11.91
C HIS A 5 23.59 5.31 -11.47
N SER A 6 23.94 6.18 -12.42
CA SER A 6 24.36 7.55 -12.08
C SER A 6 23.19 8.35 -11.51
N ILE A 7 21.99 8.22 -12.05
CA ILE A 7 20.77 8.83 -11.50
C ILE A 7 20.44 8.26 -10.13
N LEU A 8 20.47 6.94 -9.97
CA LEU A 8 20.21 6.27 -8.71
C LEU A 8 21.10 6.81 -7.59
N LYS A 9 22.40 6.95 -7.86
CA LYS A 9 23.36 7.47 -6.88
C LYS A 9 23.22 8.96 -6.64
N LYS A 10 23.15 9.76 -7.70
CA LYS A 10 23.17 11.23 -7.64
C LYS A 10 21.89 11.80 -7.02
N VAL A 11 20.73 11.24 -7.39
CA VAL A 11 19.41 11.77 -6.99
C VAL A 11 18.89 11.08 -5.74
N PHE A 12 19.02 9.75 -5.67
CA PHE A 12 18.41 8.95 -4.60
C PHE A 12 19.40 8.47 -3.54
N GLY A 13 20.71 8.62 -3.75
CA GLY A 13 21.75 8.28 -2.79
C GLY A 13 22.04 6.78 -2.64
N TYR A 14 21.52 5.94 -3.54
CA TYR A 14 21.74 4.49 -3.50
C TYR A 14 22.90 4.08 -4.42
N ASP A 15 23.74 3.19 -3.95
CA ASP A 15 24.89 2.70 -4.72
C ASP A 15 24.52 1.62 -5.75
N SER A 16 23.45 0.87 -5.50
CA SER A 16 22.98 -0.22 -6.37
C SER A 16 21.46 -0.37 -6.34
N PHE A 17 20.91 -0.91 -7.42
CA PHE A 17 19.52 -1.34 -7.48
C PHE A 17 19.29 -2.57 -6.59
N ARG A 18 18.10 -2.65 -6.01
CA ARG A 18 17.62 -3.88 -5.36
C ARG A 18 17.27 -4.92 -6.42
N PRO A 19 17.24 -6.22 -6.06
CA PRO A 19 16.84 -7.28 -6.99
C PRO A 19 15.53 -6.97 -7.72
N GLY A 20 15.53 -7.10 -9.04
CA GLY A 20 14.40 -6.85 -9.93
C GLY A 20 14.19 -5.39 -10.34
N GLN A 21 14.75 -4.39 -9.65
CA GLN A 21 14.57 -2.98 -10.01
C GLN A 21 15.26 -2.61 -11.33
N GLU A 22 16.48 -3.04 -11.52
CA GLU A 22 17.29 -2.67 -12.69
C GLU A 22 16.67 -3.17 -14.00
N GLU A 23 16.14 -4.38 -14.00
CA GLU A 23 15.46 -4.95 -15.16
C GLU A 23 14.21 -4.14 -15.51
N ILE A 24 13.38 -3.79 -14.51
CA ILE A 24 12.20 -2.94 -14.71
C ILE A 24 12.60 -1.60 -15.34
N VAL A 25 13.61 -0.94 -14.79
CA VAL A 25 14.12 0.34 -15.29
C VAL A 25 14.58 0.20 -16.75
N SER A 26 15.31 -0.86 -17.07
CA SER A 26 15.81 -1.12 -18.41
C SER A 26 14.69 -1.35 -19.42
N ARG A 27 13.64 -2.10 -19.04
CA ARG A 27 12.47 -2.35 -19.88
C ARG A 27 11.69 -1.08 -20.18
N LEU A 28 11.42 -0.26 -19.17
CA LEU A 28 10.74 1.03 -19.35
C LEU A 28 11.54 1.96 -20.26
N LEU A 29 12.86 2.02 -20.09
CA LEU A 29 13.74 2.82 -20.96
C LEU A 29 13.78 2.31 -22.41
N ALA A 30 13.62 1.00 -22.60
CA ALA A 30 13.50 0.39 -23.94
C ALA A 30 12.11 0.60 -24.57
N GLY A 31 11.15 1.22 -23.88
CA GLY A 31 9.80 1.46 -24.37
C GLY A 31 8.87 0.25 -24.24
N GLN A 32 9.23 -0.74 -23.43
CA GLN A 32 8.38 -1.90 -23.14
C GLN A 32 7.50 -1.61 -21.92
N ASP A 33 6.22 -1.91 -22.03
CA ASP A 33 5.30 -1.83 -20.90
C ASP A 33 5.72 -2.78 -19.76
N VAL A 34 5.41 -2.42 -18.53
CA VAL A 34 5.78 -3.21 -17.34
C VAL A 34 4.56 -3.40 -16.45
N LEU A 35 4.39 -4.63 -15.96
CA LEU A 35 3.52 -4.95 -14.84
C LEU A 35 4.37 -5.49 -13.68
N ALA A 36 4.56 -4.70 -12.64
CA ALA A 36 5.40 -5.05 -11.51
C ALA A 36 4.56 -5.23 -10.24
N VAL A 37 4.57 -6.44 -9.70
CA VAL A 37 4.02 -6.76 -8.39
C VAL A 37 5.17 -6.87 -7.41
N MET A 38 5.30 -5.88 -6.54
CA MET A 38 6.44 -5.75 -5.62
C MET A 38 5.91 -5.40 -4.22
N PRO A 39 6.29 -6.13 -3.17
CA PRO A 39 5.84 -5.86 -1.81
C PRO A 39 6.10 -4.42 -1.37
N THR A 40 5.37 -3.98 -0.35
CA THR A 40 5.63 -2.71 0.31
C THR A 40 7.06 -2.68 0.85
N GLY A 41 7.79 -1.58 0.59
CA GLY A 41 9.20 -1.45 0.98
C GLY A 41 10.21 -1.99 -0.03
N ALA A 42 9.78 -2.64 -1.12
CA ALA A 42 10.69 -3.11 -2.18
C ALA A 42 11.25 -1.98 -3.07
N GLY A 43 10.80 -0.73 -2.87
CA GLY A 43 11.30 0.43 -3.61
C GLY A 43 10.67 0.59 -5.00
N LYS A 44 9.36 0.34 -5.12
CA LYS A 44 8.59 0.52 -6.37
C LYS A 44 8.80 1.88 -7.04
N SER A 45 8.84 2.96 -6.25
CA SER A 45 8.97 4.32 -6.77
C SER A 45 10.29 4.53 -7.54
N ILE A 46 11.38 3.94 -7.11
CA ILE A 46 12.67 4.01 -7.82
C ILE A 46 12.55 3.42 -9.23
N CYS A 47 11.77 2.34 -9.39
CA CYS A 47 11.61 1.66 -10.68
C CYS A 47 11.02 2.55 -11.77
N TYR A 48 10.20 3.55 -11.42
CA TYR A 48 9.65 4.48 -12.40
C TYR A 48 10.24 5.89 -12.31
N GLN A 49 10.74 6.32 -11.16
CA GLN A 49 11.35 7.63 -11.01
C GLN A 49 12.70 7.73 -11.74
N VAL A 50 13.51 6.69 -11.69
CA VAL A 50 14.80 6.65 -12.43
C VAL A 50 14.57 6.78 -13.94
N PRO A 51 13.75 5.93 -14.60
CA PRO A 51 13.52 6.08 -16.04
C PRO A 51 12.80 7.40 -16.38
N ALA A 52 11.92 7.92 -15.50
CA ALA A 52 11.29 9.22 -15.70
C ALA A 52 12.29 10.36 -15.88
N LEU A 53 13.44 10.31 -15.20
CA LEU A 53 14.49 11.31 -15.31
C LEU A 53 15.35 11.19 -16.58
N LEU A 54 15.40 9.99 -17.16
CA LEU A 54 16.20 9.68 -18.35
C LEU A 54 15.42 9.78 -19.65
N LEU A 55 14.11 9.47 -19.62
CA LEU A 55 13.24 9.54 -20.80
C LEU A 55 13.10 11.00 -21.28
N PRO A 56 12.93 11.23 -22.59
CA PRO A 56 12.65 12.55 -23.12
C PRO A 56 11.35 13.12 -22.68
N GLY A 57 10.82 14.09 -22.46
CA GLY A 57 9.47 14.53 -22.14
C GLY A 57 9.10 14.35 -20.67
N ILE A 58 7.82 14.20 -20.40
CA ILE A 58 7.22 14.21 -19.08
C ILE A 58 6.71 12.82 -18.73
N THR A 59 6.86 12.44 -17.47
CA THR A 59 6.22 11.26 -16.90
C THR A 59 5.02 11.68 -16.06
N ILE A 60 3.86 11.07 -16.32
CA ILE A 60 2.66 11.19 -15.49
C ILE A 60 2.57 9.99 -14.58
N VAL A 61 2.46 10.23 -13.27
CA VAL A 61 2.26 9.18 -12.26
C VAL A 61 0.84 9.28 -11.72
N VAL A 62 0.03 8.29 -12.02
CA VAL A 62 -1.34 8.18 -11.50
C VAL A 62 -1.29 7.48 -10.15
N SER A 63 -1.76 8.14 -9.10
CA SER A 63 -1.76 7.62 -7.75
C SER A 63 -3.09 7.93 -7.06
N PRO A 64 -3.63 7.02 -6.20
CA PRO A 64 -4.94 7.21 -5.60
C PRO A 64 -4.92 8.14 -4.39
N LEU A 65 -3.75 8.56 -3.91
CA LEU A 65 -3.59 9.14 -2.58
C LEU A 65 -2.90 10.49 -2.59
N VAL A 66 -3.65 11.48 -2.12
CA VAL A 66 -3.18 12.88 -2.01
C VAL A 66 -1.95 13.01 -1.10
N SER A 67 -1.94 12.32 0.04
CA SER A 67 -0.82 12.35 0.99
C SER A 67 0.45 11.77 0.37
N LEU A 68 0.33 10.59 -0.25
CA LEU A 68 1.47 9.93 -0.91
C LEU A 68 2.07 10.80 -2.03
N MET A 69 1.21 11.44 -2.84
CA MET A 69 1.70 12.36 -3.89
C MET A 69 2.52 13.51 -3.31
N LYS A 70 2.06 14.12 -2.21
CA LYS A 70 2.77 15.22 -1.54
C LYS A 70 4.13 14.78 -1.01
N ASP A 71 4.18 13.61 -0.37
CA ASP A 71 5.40 13.06 0.20
C ASP A 71 6.41 12.70 -0.91
N GLN A 72 5.96 12.04 -1.97
CA GLN A 72 6.80 11.68 -3.13
C GLN A 72 7.33 12.93 -3.86
N VAL A 73 6.47 13.90 -4.13
CA VAL A 73 6.89 15.17 -4.78
C VAL A 73 7.81 15.96 -3.86
N GLY A 74 7.53 16.00 -2.55
CA GLY A 74 8.39 16.66 -1.57
C GLY A 74 9.80 16.08 -1.56
N ALA A 75 9.92 14.76 -1.53
CA ALA A 75 11.20 14.04 -1.59
C ALA A 75 11.96 14.31 -2.90
N LEU A 76 11.26 14.25 -4.04
CA LEU A 76 11.84 14.56 -5.36
C LEU A 76 12.36 16.00 -5.45
N VAL A 77 11.60 16.97 -4.98
CA VAL A 77 12.00 18.39 -4.97
C VAL A 77 13.21 18.61 -4.05
N GLN A 78 13.26 17.98 -2.88
CA GLN A 78 14.43 18.00 -2.00
C GLN A 78 15.67 17.38 -2.65
N ALA A 79 15.47 16.35 -3.48
CA ALA A 79 16.54 15.73 -4.27
C ALA A 79 16.92 16.54 -5.53
N GLY A 80 16.34 17.72 -5.74
CA GLY A 80 16.62 18.60 -6.88
C GLY A 80 15.87 18.23 -8.16
N VAL A 81 14.85 17.36 -8.08
CA VAL A 81 14.04 16.96 -9.23
C VAL A 81 12.82 17.88 -9.35
N ALA A 82 12.62 18.44 -10.53
CA ALA A 82 11.44 19.24 -10.83
C ALA A 82 10.19 18.36 -10.97
N ALA A 83 9.43 18.25 -9.89
CA ALA A 83 8.20 17.46 -9.81
C ALA A 83 7.03 18.31 -9.29
N ALA A 84 5.82 17.93 -9.67
CA ALA A 84 4.58 18.55 -9.22
C ALA A 84 3.48 17.51 -8.96
N PHE A 85 2.43 17.92 -8.26
CA PHE A 85 1.21 17.11 -8.14
C PHE A 85 -0.04 17.91 -8.49
N LEU A 86 -1.07 17.20 -8.95
CA LEU A 86 -2.39 17.73 -9.28
C LEU A 86 -3.46 16.90 -8.57
N ASN A 87 -4.08 17.49 -7.56
CA ASN A 87 -5.13 16.84 -6.78
C ASN A 87 -6.15 17.84 -6.22
N ASN A 88 -7.11 17.35 -5.44
CA ASN A 88 -8.21 18.17 -4.88
C ASN A 88 -7.77 19.15 -3.79
N SER A 89 -6.56 19.01 -3.24
CA SER A 89 -6.07 19.93 -2.19
C SER A 89 -5.56 21.26 -2.72
N LEU A 90 -5.37 21.38 -4.05
CA LEU A 90 -4.93 22.59 -4.69
C LEU A 90 -6.11 23.54 -4.96
N THR A 91 -5.90 24.83 -4.72
CA THR A 91 -6.83 25.89 -5.18
C THR A 91 -6.80 26.00 -6.71
N ASP A 92 -7.82 26.62 -7.29
CA ASP A 92 -7.87 26.77 -8.75
C ASP A 92 -6.72 27.62 -9.30
N ASN A 93 -6.27 28.63 -8.55
CA ASN A 93 -5.08 29.43 -8.89
C ASN A 93 -3.80 28.56 -8.87
N GLN A 94 -3.65 27.69 -7.89
CA GLN A 94 -2.52 26.76 -7.81
C GLN A 94 -2.54 25.74 -8.96
N LYS A 95 -3.71 25.21 -9.32
CA LYS A 95 -3.88 24.32 -10.47
C LYS A 95 -3.51 25.02 -11.78
N ALA A 96 -4.01 26.26 -11.99
CA ALA A 96 -3.70 27.05 -13.17
C ALA A 96 -2.21 27.37 -13.29
N LEU A 97 -1.56 27.74 -12.19
CA LEU A 97 -0.12 28.00 -12.13
C LEU A 97 0.68 26.74 -12.45
N MET A 98 0.29 25.60 -11.86
CA MET A 98 0.95 24.30 -12.11
C MET A 98 0.87 23.93 -13.59
N LEU A 99 -0.32 23.99 -14.20
CA LEU A 99 -0.52 23.67 -15.62
C LEU A 99 0.24 24.63 -16.55
N ARG A 100 0.33 25.93 -16.21
CA ARG A 100 1.16 26.88 -16.96
C ARG A 100 2.63 26.48 -16.93
N ARG A 101 3.19 26.23 -15.74
CA ARG A 101 4.57 25.77 -15.58
C ARG A 101 4.83 24.44 -16.28
N ALA A 102 3.87 23.51 -16.24
CA ALA A 102 3.96 22.27 -16.97
C ALA A 102 4.08 22.47 -18.49
N ARG A 103 3.28 23.40 -19.06
CA ARG A 103 3.39 23.80 -20.49
C ARG A 103 4.73 24.48 -20.82
N GLU A 104 5.30 25.22 -19.89
CA GLU A 104 6.62 25.82 -20.01
C GLU A 104 7.77 24.81 -19.86
N GLY A 105 7.46 23.54 -19.54
CA GLY A 105 8.45 22.46 -19.43
C GLY A 105 9.21 22.41 -18.10
N TRP A 106 8.65 22.99 -17.04
CA TRP A 106 9.29 23.05 -15.74
C TRP A 106 9.40 21.70 -15.04
N TYR A 107 8.47 20.78 -15.34
CA TYR A 107 8.37 19.52 -14.59
C TYR A 107 8.77 18.32 -15.43
N LYS A 108 9.50 17.42 -14.79
CA LYS A 108 9.89 16.13 -15.35
C LYS A 108 8.90 15.02 -14.96
N ILE A 109 8.33 15.12 -13.76
CA ILE A 109 7.39 14.17 -13.20
C ILE A 109 6.17 14.94 -12.66
N ILE A 110 4.97 14.51 -13.06
CA ILE A 110 3.71 15.07 -12.56
C ILE A 110 2.88 13.94 -11.97
N TYR A 111 2.61 14.03 -10.67
CA TYR A 111 1.67 13.13 -9.98
C TYR A 111 0.25 13.64 -10.14
N GLY A 112 -0.69 12.77 -10.44
CA GLY A 112 -2.10 13.11 -10.58
C GLY A 112 -3.02 12.05 -9.99
N ALA A 113 -4.12 12.51 -9.36
CA ALA A 113 -5.22 11.63 -9.05
C ALA A 113 -5.94 11.22 -10.35
N PRO A 114 -6.46 9.99 -10.46
CA PRO A 114 -7.07 9.51 -11.70
C PRO A 114 -8.21 10.41 -12.18
N GLU A 115 -8.99 10.99 -11.28
CA GLU A 115 -10.09 11.93 -11.62
C GLU A 115 -9.59 13.23 -12.28
N ARG A 116 -8.29 13.54 -12.17
CA ARG A 116 -7.69 14.74 -12.75
C ARG A 116 -7.31 14.57 -14.20
N LEU A 117 -7.17 13.35 -14.68
CA LEU A 117 -6.87 13.04 -16.06
C LEU A 117 -7.99 13.52 -17.02
N GLU A 118 -9.22 13.62 -16.52
CA GLU A 118 -10.38 14.07 -17.29
C GLU A 118 -10.52 15.62 -17.35
N MET A 119 -9.73 16.36 -16.57
CA MET A 119 -9.81 17.82 -16.58
C MET A 119 -9.42 18.39 -17.95
N PRO A 120 -10.27 19.22 -18.60
CA PRO A 120 -9.97 19.74 -19.94
C PRO A 120 -8.64 20.48 -20.02
N GLY A 121 -8.24 21.18 -18.96
CA GLY A 121 -6.95 21.87 -18.89
C GLY A 121 -5.76 20.92 -18.85
N PHE A 122 -5.90 19.78 -18.16
CA PHE A 122 -4.86 18.77 -18.09
C PHE A 122 -4.75 17.97 -19.39
N GLN A 123 -5.89 17.59 -19.99
CA GLN A 123 -5.92 16.90 -21.28
C GLN A 123 -5.26 17.74 -22.38
N ARG A 124 -5.63 19.04 -22.49
CA ARG A 124 -4.97 19.95 -23.45
C ARG A 124 -3.47 20.03 -23.23
N PHE A 125 -3.01 20.19 -21.99
CA PHE A 125 -1.59 20.16 -21.66
C PHE A 125 -0.93 18.85 -22.12
N ALA A 126 -1.52 17.69 -21.81
CA ALA A 126 -0.98 16.38 -22.16
C ALA A 126 -0.95 16.14 -23.69
N GLN A 127 -1.85 16.73 -24.45
CA GLN A 127 -1.86 16.69 -25.92
C GLN A 127 -0.82 17.62 -26.55
N GLU A 128 -0.45 18.71 -25.87
CA GLU A 128 0.54 19.67 -26.35
C GLU A 128 1.98 19.26 -26.02
N LYS A 129 2.20 18.35 -25.09
CA LYS A 129 3.51 17.95 -24.61
C LYS A 129 3.80 16.48 -24.86
N LEU A 130 5.09 16.15 -24.99
CA LEU A 130 5.51 14.77 -25.08
C LEU A 130 5.37 14.09 -23.71
N ILE A 131 4.42 13.20 -23.60
CA ILE A 131 4.28 12.29 -22.47
C ILE A 131 5.03 11.00 -22.82
N SER A 132 6.15 10.77 -22.19
CA SER A 132 7.00 9.61 -22.50
C SER A 132 6.60 8.36 -21.74
N MET A 133 6.06 8.54 -20.52
CA MET A 133 5.66 7.43 -19.68
C MET A 133 4.42 7.80 -18.86
N VAL A 134 3.52 6.84 -18.71
CA VAL A 134 2.43 6.87 -17.73
C VAL A 134 2.67 5.75 -16.74
N THR A 135 2.83 6.10 -15.48
CA THR A 135 2.97 5.16 -14.39
C THR A 135 1.67 5.09 -13.62
N VAL A 136 1.17 3.88 -13.37
CA VAL A 136 -0.03 3.62 -12.58
C VAL A 136 0.43 2.99 -11.26
N ASP A 137 0.46 3.80 -10.21
CA ASP A 137 0.76 3.34 -8.85
C ASP A 137 -0.51 2.78 -8.21
N GLU A 138 -0.36 1.79 -7.33
CA GLU A 138 -1.45 1.01 -6.75
C GLU A 138 -2.42 0.48 -7.85
N ALA A 139 -1.84 -0.09 -8.91
CA ALA A 139 -2.59 -0.53 -10.10
C ALA A 139 -3.70 -1.54 -9.79
N HIS A 140 -3.65 -2.23 -8.63
CA HIS A 140 -4.73 -3.11 -8.17
C HIS A 140 -6.08 -2.37 -8.01
N CYS A 141 -6.06 -1.04 -7.87
CA CYS A 141 -7.29 -0.23 -7.79
C CYS A 141 -8.15 -0.28 -9.07
N ILE A 142 -7.60 -0.76 -10.19
CA ILE A 142 -8.36 -0.92 -11.45
C ILE A 142 -9.28 -2.13 -11.43
N SER A 143 -8.98 -3.12 -10.59
CA SER A 143 -9.68 -4.40 -10.55
C SER A 143 -10.76 -4.43 -9.48
N GLN A 144 -11.94 -4.90 -9.84
CA GLN A 144 -12.99 -5.20 -8.87
C GLN A 144 -12.63 -6.37 -7.92
N TRP A 145 -11.64 -7.17 -8.29
CA TRP A 145 -11.05 -8.21 -7.44
C TRP A 145 -9.97 -7.67 -6.51
N GLY A 146 -9.53 -6.42 -6.74
CA GLY A 146 -8.58 -5.74 -5.88
C GLY A 146 -9.20 -5.31 -4.55
N GLN A 147 -8.35 -5.05 -3.58
CA GLN A 147 -8.78 -4.67 -2.22
C GLN A 147 -9.37 -3.26 -2.11
N ASP A 148 -9.06 -2.37 -3.06
CA ASP A 148 -9.49 -0.96 -3.09
C ASP A 148 -9.87 -0.56 -4.52
N PHE A 149 -10.94 -1.15 -5.05
CA PHE A 149 -11.43 -0.82 -6.39
C PHE A 149 -11.85 0.64 -6.49
N ARG A 150 -11.35 1.32 -7.53
CA ARG A 150 -11.67 2.72 -7.84
C ARG A 150 -12.09 2.86 -9.28
N PRO A 151 -13.39 3.14 -9.55
CA PRO A 151 -13.90 3.29 -10.92
C PRO A 151 -13.12 4.30 -11.77
N SER A 152 -12.57 5.34 -11.15
CA SER A 152 -11.75 6.35 -11.84
C SER A 152 -10.47 5.79 -12.49
N TYR A 153 -9.95 4.66 -12.00
CA TYR A 153 -8.81 3.99 -12.64
C TYR A 153 -9.13 3.41 -14.01
N LEU A 154 -10.40 3.06 -14.28
CA LEU A 154 -10.84 2.58 -15.59
C LEU A 154 -10.70 3.66 -16.68
N ARG A 155 -10.63 4.94 -16.29
CA ARG A 155 -10.48 6.08 -17.22
C ARG A 155 -9.03 6.33 -17.65
N ILE A 156 -8.04 5.63 -17.07
CA ILE A 156 -6.62 5.81 -17.41
C ILE A 156 -6.37 5.41 -18.85
N LYS A 157 -6.96 4.31 -19.33
CA LYS A 157 -6.86 3.88 -20.73
C LYS A 157 -7.38 4.94 -21.68
N GLU A 158 -8.59 5.46 -21.44
CA GLU A 158 -9.21 6.51 -22.25
C GLU A 158 -8.29 7.74 -22.33
N PHE A 159 -7.68 8.15 -21.20
CA PHE A 159 -6.71 9.25 -21.19
C PHE A 159 -5.49 8.95 -22.07
N VAL A 160 -4.91 7.77 -21.96
CA VAL A 160 -3.74 7.36 -22.76
C VAL A 160 -4.07 7.39 -24.27
N GLU A 161 -5.28 6.96 -24.66
CA GLU A 161 -5.76 6.99 -26.04
C GLU A 161 -5.93 8.41 -26.62
N THR A 162 -6.10 9.43 -25.77
CA THR A 162 -6.17 10.84 -26.21
C THR A 162 -4.80 11.45 -26.54
N LEU A 163 -3.71 10.81 -26.14
CA LEU A 163 -2.35 11.33 -26.32
C LEU A 163 -1.88 11.17 -27.78
N PRO A 164 -1.17 12.16 -28.36
CA PRO A 164 -0.70 12.11 -29.74
C PRO A 164 0.25 10.93 -30.05
N LYS A 165 0.96 10.49 -29.01
CA LYS A 165 1.85 9.33 -29.05
C LYS A 165 1.63 8.50 -27.81
N ARG A 166 1.38 7.19 -27.98
CA ARG A 166 1.25 6.28 -26.85
C ARG A 166 2.54 6.26 -26.02
N PRO A 167 2.48 6.57 -24.74
CA PRO A 167 3.60 6.47 -23.83
C PRO A 167 3.88 5.02 -23.45
N VAL A 168 5.05 4.73 -22.91
CA VAL A 168 5.28 3.47 -22.20
C VAL A 168 4.46 3.47 -20.91
N ILE A 169 3.87 2.32 -20.56
CA ILE A 169 3.04 2.19 -19.36
C ILE A 169 3.75 1.31 -18.34
N GLY A 170 3.90 1.84 -17.12
CA GLY A 170 4.37 1.09 -15.96
C GLY A 170 3.26 0.93 -14.94
N ALA A 171 2.78 -0.30 -14.74
CA ALA A 171 1.77 -0.62 -13.71
C ALA A 171 2.46 -1.24 -12.50
N PHE A 172 2.28 -0.63 -11.32
CA PHE A 172 2.92 -1.02 -10.08
C PHE A 172 1.89 -1.28 -8.98
N THR A 173 2.06 -2.37 -8.25
CA THR A 173 1.23 -2.66 -7.07
C THR A 173 2.01 -3.48 -6.05
N ALA A 174 1.57 -3.43 -4.78
CA ALA A 174 2.16 -4.25 -3.73
C ALA A 174 1.58 -5.68 -3.72
N THR A 175 0.34 -5.83 -4.14
CA THR A 175 -0.40 -7.10 -4.08
C THR A 175 -1.26 -7.25 -5.32
N ALA A 176 -1.17 -8.39 -5.98
CA ALA A 176 -2.07 -8.75 -7.07
C ALA A 176 -2.14 -10.27 -7.24
N THR A 177 -3.32 -10.83 -7.09
CA THR A 177 -3.61 -12.20 -7.50
C THR A 177 -3.58 -12.34 -9.02
N ALA A 178 -3.63 -13.55 -9.55
CA ALA A 178 -3.64 -13.78 -11.00
C ALA A 178 -4.78 -12.99 -11.68
N HIS A 179 -6.00 -13.05 -11.14
CA HIS A 179 -7.15 -12.31 -11.67
C HIS A 179 -6.92 -10.79 -11.68
N VAL A 180 -6.35 -10.24 -10.60
CA VAL A 180 -6.04 -8.80 -10.54
C VAL A 180 -5.01 -8.41 -11.58
N ARG A 181 -4.00 -9.25 -11.84
CA ARG A 181 -3.00 -9.00 -12.90
C ARG A 181 -3.63 -9.02 -14.30
N ASP A 182 -4.53 -9.96 -14.56
CA ASP A 182 -5.25 -10.05 -15.83
C ASP A 182 -6.13 -8.80 -16.06
N ASP A 183 -6.81 -8.32 -15.01
CA ASP A 183 -7.57 -7.08 -15.06
C ASP A 183 -6.68 -5.86 -15.32
N ILE A 184 -5.55 -5.75 -14.64
CA ILE A 184 -4.59 -4.65 -14.86
C ILE A 184 -4.12 -4.65 -16.31
N ARG A 185 -3.72 -5.80 -16.85
CA ARG A 185 -3.25 -5.94 -18.22
C ARG A 185 -4.32 -5.51 -19.22
N SER A 186 -5.55 -6.00 -19.04
CA SER A 186 -6.67 -5.74 -19.93
C SER A 186 -7.17 -4.29 -19.87
N HIS A 187 -7.41 -3.76 -18.66
CA HIS A 187 -7.99 -2.42 -18.49
C HIS A 187 -7.00 -1.29 -18.77
N LEU A 188 -5.68 -1.51 -18.62
CA LEU A 188 -4.67 -0.54 -19.03
C LEU A 188 -4.20 -0.73 -20.47
N ASP A 189 -4.68 -1.77 -21.17
CA ASP A 189 -4.26 -2.12 -22.52
C ASP A 189 -2.73 -2.21 -22.65
N LEU A 190 -2.10 -3.01 -21.77
CA LEU A 190 -0.66 -3.19 -21.78
C LEU A 190 -0.23 -4.01 -22.99
N HIS A 191 0.76 -3.52 -23.72
CA HIS A 191 1.28 -4.16 -24.93
C HIS A 191 2.52 -5.01 -24.62
N ASP A 192 2.40 -6.32 -24.69
CA ASP A 192 3.46 -7.30 -24.39
C ASP A 192 4.31 -6.90 -23.15
N PRO A 193 3.66 -6.73 -21.99
CA PRO A 193 4.32 -6.17 -20.82
C PRO A 193 5.39 -7.14 -20.28
N TYR A 194 6.52 -6.59 -19.84
CA TYR A 194 7.41 -7.32 -18.96
C TYR A 194 6.72 -7.47 -17.61
N GLU A 195 6.38 -8.70 -17.24
CA GLU A 195 5.76 -9.01 -15.97
C GLU A 195 6.80 -9.49 -14.97
N VAL A 196 6.82 -8.86 -13.81
CA VAL A 196 7.66 -9.27 -12.70
C VAL A 196 6.85 -9.33 -11.42
N ILE A 197 6.97 -10.46 -10.74
CA ILE A 197 6.43 -10.66 -9.41
C ILE A 197 7.63 -10.93 -8.52
N THR A 198 7.98 -9.96 -7.69
CA THR A 198 8.99 -10.21 -6.66
C THR A 198 8.38 -10.99 -5.52
N SER A 199 9.20 -11.78 -4.84
CA SER A 199 8.71 -12.59 -3.73
C SER A 199 7.94 -11.78 -2.69
N PHE A 200 6.82 -12.31 -2.25
CA PHE A 200 6.04 -11.80 -1.11
C PHE A 200 6.67 -12.20 0.22
N ASP A 201 7.72 -13.02 0.22
CA ASP A 201 8.34 -13.41 1.47
C ASP A 201 9.09 -12.26 2.13
N ARG A 202 8.79 -12.08 3.40
CA ARG A 202 9.43 -11.13 4.31
C ARG A 202 10.01 -11.94 5.48
N PRO A 203 11.19 -12.55 5.32
CA PRO A 203 11.75 -13.49 6.31
C PRO A 203 12.00 -12.82 7.67
N ASN A 204 12.22 -11.50 7.69
CA ASN A 204 12.39 -10.72 8.90
C ASN A 204 11.11 -10.47 9.70
N LEU A 205 9.92 -10.78 9.13
CA LEU A 205 8.65 -10.61 9.85
C LEU A 205 8.24 -11.90 10.55
N TYR A 206 7.93 -11.80 11.82
CA TYR A 206 7.22 -12.85 12.55
C TYR A 206 5.71 -12.64 12.40
N PHE A 207 4.97 -13.66 11.99
CA PHE A 207 3.51 -13.64 11.92
C PHE A 207 2.91 -14.43 13.08
N GLY A 208 2.00 -13.82 13.82
CA GLY A 208 1.29 -14.45 14.91
C GLY A 208 -0.21 -14.17 14.85
N THR A 209 -1.02 -15.19 15.17
CA THR A 209 -2.46 -15.03 15.41
C THR A 209 -2.76 -15.38 16.86
N ARG A 210 -3.65 -14.62 17.49
CA ARG A 210 -4.11 -14.86 18.85
C ARG A 210 -5.60 -14.68 18.96
N ARG A 211 -6.31 -15.74 19.32
CA ARG A 211 -7.73 -15.65 19.63
C ARG A 211 -7.91 -14.92 20.96
N ALA A 212 -8.77 -13.91 21.00
CA ALA A 212 -9.11 -13.17 22.20
C ALA A 212 -10.56 -12.71 22.12
N LEU A 213 -11.31 -12.86 23.20
CA LEU A 213 -12.65 -12.30 23.30
C LEU A 213 -12.59 -10.76 23.30
N PRO A 214 -13.62 -10.04 22.85
CA PRO A 214 -13.62 -8.58 22.85
C PRO A 214 -13.26 -7.95 24.21
N SER A 215 -13.72 -8.55 25.30
CA SER A 215 -13.41 -8.13 26.67
C SER A 215 -11.96 -8.37 27.10
N GLU A 216 -11.27 -9.32 26.47
CA GLU A 216 -9.87 -9.67 26.78
C GLU A 216 -8.88 -8.88 25.94
N LYS A 217 -9.29 -8.42 24.75
CA LYS A 217 -8.40 -7.74 23.80
C LYS A 217 -7.62 -6.56 24.41
N PRO A 218 -8.22 -5.68 25.27
CA PRO A 218 -7.46 -4.58 25.87
C PRO A 218 -6.28 -5.07 26.72
N ARG A 219 -6.49 -6.12 27.53
CA ARG A 219 -5.43 -6.70 28.37
C ARG A 219 -4.37 -7.37 27.48
N VAL A 220 -4.79 -8.17 26.52
CA VAL A 220 -3.87 -8.85 25.59
C VAL A 220 -3.04 -7.84 24.80
N LEU A 221 -3.66 -6.75 24.35
CA LEU A 221 -2.94 -5.67 23.67
C LEU A 221 -1.87 -5.05 24.57
N LEU A 222 -2.21 -4.70 25.81
CA LEU A 222 -1.25 -4.14 26.77
C LEU A 222 -0.07 -5.08 27.02
N ASP A 223 -0.33 -6.39 27.19
CA ASP A 223 0.71 -7.41 27.36
C ASP A 223 1.67 -7.47 26.15
N LEU A 224 1.13 -7.33 24.94
CA LEU A 224 1.93 -7.31 23.71
C LEU A 224 2.76 -6.04 23.60
N VAL A 225 2.16 -4.87 23.85
CA VAL A 225 2.83 -3.57 23.75
C VAL A 225 3.93 -3.43 24.81
N LEU A 226 3.70 -3.92 26.03
CA LEU A 226 4.70 -3.87 27.10
C LEU A 226 5.94 -4.72 26.80
N LYS A 227 5.81 -5.77 26.00
CA LYS A 227 6.97 -6.56 25.53
C LYS A 227 7.81 -5.81 24.49
N GLU A 228 7.23 -4.82 23.83
CA GLU A 228 7.84 -4.01 22.78
C GLU A 228 8.10 -2.56 23.28
N ARG A 229 8.35 -2.39 24.57
CA ARG A 229 8.28 -1.11 25.30
C ARG A 229 9.08 0.03 24.70
N ASP A 230 10.22 -0.26 24.05
CA ASP A 230 11.13 0.75 23.50
C ASP A 230 11.04 0.84 21.96
N ASN A 231 10.12 0.09 21.35
CA ASN A 231 9.99 -0.05 19.92
C ASN A 231 8.84 0.78 19.33
N ALA A 232 9.05 1.35 18.15
CA ALA A 232 7.98 1.98 17.39
C ALA A 232 7.01 0.93 16.85
N GLY A 233 5.70 1.20 16.96
CA GLY A 233 4.67 0.28 16.53
C GLY A 233 3.43 0.93 15.96
N ILE A 234 2.65 0.13 15.23
CA ILE A 234 1.35 0.52 14.68
C ILE A 234 0.29 -0.44 15.19
N ILE A 235 -0.85 0.08 15.63
CA ILE A 235 -2.02 -0.70 16.04
C ILE A 235 -3.18 -0.35 15.14
N TYR A 236 -3.71 -1.33 14.41
CA TYR A 236 -4.85 -1.17 13.53
C TYR A 236 -6.15 -1.56 14.24
N CYS A 237 -7.13 -0.65 14.22
CA CYS A 237 -8.48 -0.84 14.74
C CYS A 237 -9.51 -0.66 13.62
N SER A 238 -10.62 -1.37 13.68
CA SER A 238 -11.66 -1.32 12.64
C SER A 238 -12.54 -0.06 12.69
N THR A 239 -12.61 0.64 13.83
CA THR A 239 -13.44 1.83 13.98
C THR A 239 -12.71 2.99 14.64
N THR A 240 -13.14 4.23 14.32
CA THR A 240 -12.58 5.45 14.92
C THR A 240 -12.74 5.46 16.44
N LYS A 241 -13.88 4.97 16.95
CA LYS A 241 -14.14 4.84 18.39
C LYS A 241 -13.11 3.94 19.07
N GLN A 242 -12.81 2.78 18.48
CA GLN A 242 -11.78 1.87 19.02
C GLN A 242 -10.37 2.47 18.96
N VAL A 243 -10.06 3.25 17.92
CA VAL A 243 -8.80 4.00 17.86
C VAL A 243 -8.67 4.93 19.05
N ASP A 244 -9.69 5.75 19.34
CA ASP A 244 -9.68 6.70 20.46
C ASP A 244 -9.62 6.00 21.82
N GLU A 245 -10.37 4.92 22.00
CA GLU A 245 -10.37 4.13 23.24
C GLU A 245 -9.01 3.46 23.47
N THR A 246 -8.44 2.87 22.44
CA THR A 246 -7.13 2.20 22.51
C THR A 246 -6.02 3.21 22.77
N THR A 247 -6.06 4.37 22.12
CA THR A 247 -5.08 5.45 22.33
C THR A 247 -5.11 5.93 23.78
N ARG A 248 -6.31 6.20 24.32
CA ARG A 248 -6.49 6.61 25.74
C ARG A 248 -6.01 5.53 26.71
N LEU A 249 -6.28 4.27 26.43
CA LEU A 249 -5.80 3.15 27.24
C LEU A 249 -4.26 3.14 27.32
N LEU A 250 -3.56 3.28 26.19
CA LEU A 250 -2.10 3.30 26.14
C LEU A 250 -1.53 4.51 26.87
N GLN A 251 -2.10 5.69 26.63
CA GLN A 251 -1.70 6.95 27.29
C GLN A 251 -1.88 6.88 28.82
N SER A 252 -2.96 6.26 29.30
CA SER A 252 -3.20 6.06 30.74
C SER A 252 -2.16 5.14 31.41
N ARG A 253 -1.39 4.40 30.62
CA ARG A 253 -0.27 3.55 31.07
C ARG A 253 1.09 4.19 30.84
N GLY A 254 1.14 5.49 30.52
CA GLY A 254 2.35 6.22 30.27
C GLY A 254 3.03 5.93 28.92
N ILE A 255 2.31 5.28 27.99
CA ILE A 255 2.83 4.96 26.65
C ILE A 255 2.52 6.14 25.71
N ARG A 256 3.55 6.63 25.00
CA ARG A 256 3.42 7.72 24.04
C ARG A 256 2.70 7.23 22.77
N ALA A 257 1.38 7.35 22.73
CA ALA A 257 0.54 6.94 21.63
C ALA A 257 -0.26 8.11 21.04
N ALA A 258 -0.50 8.08 19.74
CA ALA A 258 -1.36 9.02 19.03
C ALA A 258 -2.40 8.31 18.16
N ALA A 259 -3.55 8.94 17.96
CA ALA A 259 -4.61 8.45 17.13
C ALA A 259 -4.47 8.95 15.69
N TYR A 260 -4.89 8.12 14.71
CA TYR A 260 -5.01 8.53 13.31
C TYR A 260 -6.24 7.91 12.66
N HIS A 261 -7.21 8.75 12.29
CA HIS A 261 -8.42 8.34 11.57
C HIS A 261 -9.08 9.52 10.84
N ALA A 262 -10.00 9.22 9.93
CA ALA A 262 -10.60 10.22 9.03
C ALA A 262 -11.44 11.31 9.75
N LYS A 263 -11.92 11.04 10.98
CA LYS A 263 -12.70 12.01 11.77
C LYS A 263 -11.84 13.06 12.47
N LEU A 264 -10.54 12.87 12.57
CA LEU A 264 -9.64 13.92 13.08
C LEU A 264 -9.54 15.06 12.07
N ASP A 265 -9.41 16.28 12.57
CA ASP A 265 -9.14 17.42 11.70
C ASP A 265 -7.79 17.25 10.97
N PRO A 266 -7.63 17.87 9.79
CA PRO A 266 -6.44 17.68 8.96
C PRO A 266 -5.12 18.10 9.64
N GLU A 267 -5.16 19.10 10.52
CA GLU A 267 -3.96 19.59 11.20
C GLU A 267 -3.50 18.61 12.29
N THR A 268 -4.41 18.17 13.14
CA THR A 268 -4.15 17.13 14.15
C THR A 268 -3.65 15.84 13.51
N ARG A 269 -4.28 15.45 12.40
CA ARG A 269 -3.89 14.23 11.65
C ARG A 269 -2.46 14.33 11.14
N ARG A 270 -2.09 15.47 10.53
CA ARG A 270 -0.73 15.73 10.06
C ARG A 270 0.25 15.76 11.23
N LYS A 271 -0.08 16.50 12.30
CA LYS A 271 0.78 16.57 13.51
C LYS A 271 1.06 15.20 14.09
N ASN A 272 0.04 14.36 14.27
CA ASN A 272 0.19 13.01 14.82
C ASN A 272 1.07 12.13 13.92
N GLN A 273 0.91 12.24 12.60
CA GLN A 273 1.76 11.54 11.63
C GLN A 273 3.22 12.00 11.73
N ASP A 274 3.48 13.30 11.76
CA ASP A 274 4.82 13.86 11.91
C ASP A 274 5.44 13.45 13.25
N ASP A 275 4.67 13.48 14.33
CA ASP A 275 5.13 13.07 15.66
C ASP A 275 5.54 11.59 15.70
N PHE A 276 4.84 10.73 14.95
CA PHE A 276 5.22 9.33 14.80
C PHE A 276 6.45 9.15 13.91
N LEU A 277 6.53 9.84 12.79
CA LEU A 277 7.67 9.76 11.87
C LEU A 277 8.98 10.19 12.53
N TYR A 278 8.93 11.23 13.38
CA TYR A 278 10.09 11.79 14.09
C TYR A 278 10.28 11.24 15.51
N ASP A 279 9.73 10.07 15.85
CA ASP A 279 9.88 9.37 17.14
C ASP A 279 9.41 10.17 18.38
N ARG A 280 8.64 11.25 18.21
CA ARG A 280 7.99 11.97 19.31
C ARG A 280 6.84 11.16 19.92
N VAL A 281 6.19 10.35 19.11
CA VAL A 281 5.19 9.35 19.47
C VAL A 281 5.74 7.97 19.13
N GLN A 282 5.59 7.03 20.04
CA GLN A 282 6.09 5.66 19.89
C GLN A 282 5.10 4.77 19.15
N ILE A 283 3.82 4.91 19.44
CA ILE A 283 2.77 4.04 18.89
C ILE A 283 1.73 4.88 18.15
N MET A 284 1.48 4.50 16.90
CA MET A 284 0.34 5.01 16.16
C MET A 284 -0.82 4.03 16.27
N VAL A 285 -1.95 4.50 16.77
CA VAL A 285 -3.22 3.74 16.78
C VAL A 285 -4.10 4.28 15.68
N ALA A 286 -4.50 3.44 14.73
CA ALA A 286 -5.12 3.94 13.51
C ALA A 286 -6.20 3.02 12.94
N THR A 287 -7.05 3.59 12.10
CA THR A 287 -7.82 2.80 11.13
C THR A 287 -6.96 2.52 9.89
N ASN A 288 -7.48 1.75 8.93
CA ASN A 288 -6.84 1.52 7.62
C ASN A 288 -6.52 2.81 6.83
N ALA A 289 -7.10 3.96 7.23
CA ALA A 289 -6.76 5.28 6.66
C ALA A 289 -5.31 5.69 6.93
N PHE A 290 -4.67 5.10 7.97
CA PHE A 290 -3.26 5.28 8.24
C PHE A 290 -2.46 4.21 7.53
N GLY A 291 -1.80 4.58 6.49
CA GLY A 291 -0.97 3.55 5.94
C GLY A 291 -0.44 3.82 4.56
N MET A 292 -1.25 4.20 3.62
CA MET A 292 -0.76 4.48 2.29
C MET A 292 0.10 5.76 2.33
N GLY A 293 1.41 5.62 1.99
CA GLY A 293 2.37 6.74 1.97
C GLY A 293 3.24 6.91 3.21
N ILE A 294 3.10 6.10 4.26
CA ILE A 294 3.98 6.20 5.42
C ILE A 294 5.22 5.35 5.21
N ASP A 295 6.36 6.01 5.17
CA ASP A 295 7.66 5.36 5.06
C ASP A 295 8.49 5.59 6.34
N LYS A 296 8.19 4.78 7.38
CA LYS A 296 8.97 4.71 8.61
C LYS A 296 9.68 3.35 8.65
N PRO A 297 11.01 3.31 8.47
CA PRO A 297 11.73 2.04 8.32
C PRO A 297 11.79 1.22 9.61
N ASN A 298 11.86 1.86 10.76
CA ASN A 298 12.12 1.26 12.07
C ASN A 298 10.85 0.86 12.86
N VAL A 299 9.75 0.56 12.20
CA VAL A 299 8.56 -0.01 12.86
C VAL A 299 8.86 -1.46 13.25
N ARG A 300 8.88 -1.75 14.55
CA ARG A 300 9.24 -3.09 15.07
C ARG A 300 8.06 -4.00 15.28
N PHE A 301 6.86 -3.45 15.41
CA PHE A 301 5.65 -4.28 15.52
C PHE A 301 4.44 -3.64 14.87
N VAL A 302 3.58 -4.50 14.34
CA VAL A 302 2.23 -4.17 13.88
C VAL A 302 1.24 -5.09 14.59
N ILE A 303 0.25 -4.51 15.26
CA ILE A 303 -0.82 -5.28 15.91
C ILE A 303 -2.14 -4.94 15.22
N HIS A 304 -2.82 -5.95 14.71
CA HIS A 304 -4.20 -5.83 14.29
C HIS A 304 -5.10 -6.15 15.49
N TYR A 305 -5.67 -5.11 16.07
CA TYR A 305 -6.61 -5.23 17.19
C TYR A 305 -7.92 -5.91 16.77
N ASN A 306 -8.32 -5.67 15.52
CA ASN A 306 -9.41 -6.36 14.84
C ASN A 306 -8.88 -7.04 13.57
N MET A 307 -9.58 -8.08 13.15
CA MET A 307 -9.29 -8.75 11.89
C MET A 307 -9.54 -7.79 10.72
N PRO A 308 -8.57 -7.63 9.78
CA PRO A 308 -8.78 -6.90 8.53
C PRO A 308 -9.85 -7.58 7.65
N LYS A 309 -10.37 -6.84 6.69
CA LYS A 309 -11.41 -7.34 5.78
C LYS A 309 -10.93 -8.45 4.83
N ASP A 310 -9.65 -8.44 4.47
CA ASP A 310 -9.03 -9.37 3.53
C ASP A 310 -7.51 -9.53 3.80
N LEU A 311 -6.90 -10.54 3.17
CA LEU A 311 -5.48 -10.85 3.31
C LEU A 311 -4.56 -9.83 2.66
N GLU A 312 -5.01 -9.19 1.61
CA GLU A 312 -4.26 -8.15 0.91
C GLU A 312 -4.07 -6.93 1.81
N SER A 313 -5.15 -6.46 2.45
CA SER A 313 -5.11 -5.39 3.45
C SER A 313 -4.21 -5.77 4.62
N TYR A 314 -4.40 -6.98 5.16
CA TYR A 314 -3.56 -7.51 6.24
C TYR A 314 -2.07 -7.49 5.85
N TYR A 315 -1.73 -8.02 4.69
CA TYR A 315 -0.35 -8.10 4.22
C TYR A 315 0.28 -6.71 4.00
N GLN A 316 -0.46 -5.77 3.43
CA GLN A 316 0.01 -4.39 3.24
C GLN A 316 0.23 -3.67 4.58
N GLU A 317 -0.69 -3.84 5.54
CA GLU A 317 -0.61 -3.23 6.86
C GLU A 317 0.52 -3.86 7.69
N ALA A 318 0.62 -5.18 7.74
CA ALA A 318 1.71 -5.92 8.38
C ALA A 318 3.07 -5.60 7.74
N GLY A 319 3.11 -5.44 6.42
CA GLY A 319 4.32 -5.13 5.67
C GLY A 319 4.94 -3.75 5.96
N ARG A 320 4.31 -2.92 6.81
CA ARG A 320 4.90 -1.68 7.32
C ARG A 320 5.96 -1.93 8.37
N ALA A 321 5.92 -3.10 9.01
CA ALA A 321 6.94 -3.52 9.95
C ALA A 321 8.25 -3.87 9.24
N GLY A 322 9.38 -3.56 9.86
CA GLY A 322 10.71 -4.02 9.45
C GLY A 322 11.09 -3.67 8.00
N ARG A 323 10.80 -2.48 7.51
CA ARG A 323 11.19 -2.05 6.16
C ARG A 323 12.69 -1.90 5.96
N ASP A 324 13.41 -1.70 7.06
CA ASP A 324 14.87 -1.69 7.12
C ASP A 324 15.51 -3.09 7.07
N GLY A 325 14.71 -4.16 7.04
CA GLY A 325 15.18 -5.54 7.03
C GLY A 325 15.39 -6.14 8.42
N GLU A 326 15.32 -5.33 9.48
CA GLU A 326 15.46 -5.80 10.85
C GLU A 326 14.24 -6.61 11.30
N PRO A 327 14.40 -7.53 12.27
CA PRO A 327 13.32 -8.35 12.79
C PRO A 327 12.14 -7.51 13.30
N ALA A 328 10.93 -7.88 12.93
CA ALA A 328 9.72 -7.22 13.38
C ALA A 328 8.56 -8.22 13.57
N ARG A 329 7.57 -7.86 14.37
CA ARG A 329 6.47 -8.75 14.76
C ARG A 329 5.13 -8.23 14.24
N CYS A 330 4.36 -9.12 13.62
CA CYS A 330 3.01 -8.85 13.17
C CYS A 330 2.05 -9.76 13.93
N THR A 331 1.19 -9.19 14.77
CA THR A 331 0.25 -9.97 15.61
C THR A 331 -1.19 -9.60 15.28
N LEU A 332 -1.98 -10.59 14.95
CA LEU A 332 -3.42 -10.45 14.70
C LEU A 332 -4.21 -10.95 15.92
N LEU A 333 -5.03 -10.08 16.51
CA LEU A 333 -6.02 -10.45 17.52
C LEU A 333 -7.35 -10.77 16.82
N TYR A 334 -7.78 -12.00 16.96
CA TYR A 334 -8.99 -12.50 16.30
C TYR A 334 -10.10 -12.79 17.29
N SER A 335 -11.33 -12.39 16.93
CA SER A 335 -12.56 -12.85 17.56
C SER A 335 -13.65 -13.10 16.52
N GLY A 336 -14.61 -13.98 16.82
CA GLY A 336 -15.73 -14.24 15.91
C GLY A 336 -16.63 -13.01 15.66
N THR A 337 -16.56 -11.98 16.50
CA THR A 337 -17.26 -10.72 16.30
C THR A 337 -16.67 -9.90 15.17
N ASP A 338 -15.39 -10.05 14.87
CA ASP A 338 -14.72 -9.34 13.76
C ASP A 338 -15.37 -9.70 12.42
N VAL A 339 -15.67 -11.00 12.19
CA VAL A 339 -16.35 -11.48 10.97
C VAL A 339 -17.74 -10.84 10.81
N ARG A 340 -18.51 -10.76 11.91
CA ARG A 340 -19.85 -10.13 11.87
C ARG A 340 -19.75 -8.63 11.54
N THR A 341 -18.76 -7.96 12.11
CA THR A 341 -18.53 -6.53 11.85
C THR A 341 -18.18 -6.29 10.39
N ILE A 342 -17.32 -7.11 9.81
CA ILE A 342 -16.92 -6.97 8.41
C ILE A 342 -18.11 -7.26 7.49
N ARG A 343 -18.91 -8.31 7.75
CA ARG A 343 -20.14 -8.56 6.99
C ARG A 343 -21.13 -7.40 7.04
N PHE A 344 -21.34 -6.83 8.22
CA PHE A 344 -22.17 -5.65 8.35
C PHE A 344 -21.69 -4.49 7.45
N PHE A 345 -20.37 -4.28 7.31
CA PHE A 345 -19.86 -3.26 6.40
C PHE A 345 -20.05 -3.62 4.92
N ILE A 346 -19.91 -4.90 4.55
CA ILE A 346 -20.19 -5.38 3.18
C ILE A 346 -21.67 -5.13 2.83
N ASP A 347 -22.59 -5.51 3.72
CA ASP A 347 -24.04 -5.30 3.53
C ASP A 347 -24.36 -3.81 3.40
N LYS A 348 -23.76 -2.97 4.24
CA LYS A 348 -23.97 -1.51 4.22
C LYS A 348 -23.43 -0.87 2.93
N GLU A 349 -22.35 -1.38 2.38
CA GLU A 349 -21.81 -0.93 1.09
C GLU A 349 -22.74 -1.30 -0.08
N MET A 350 -23.40 -2.46 -0.01
CA MET A 350 -24.44 -2.85 -0.99
C MET A 350 -25.66 -1.92 -0.94
N GLU A 351 -26.10 -1.51 0.24
CA GLU A 351 -27.25 -0.63 0.43
C GLU A 351 -26.96 0.83 0.08
N ALA A 352 -25.69 1.24 0.07
CA ALA A 352 -25.30 2.62 -0.19
C ALA A 352 -25.68 3.07 -1.62
N ASP A 353 -26.25 4.27 -1.73
CA ASP A 353 -26.52 4.91 -3.03
C ASP A 353 -25.23 5.56 -3.57
N ASN A 354 -24.43 4.74 -4.26
CA ASN A 354 -23.15 5.15 -4.87
C ASN A 354 -23.22 5.20 -6.41
N GLY A 355 -24.44 5.16 -6.98
CA GLY A 355 -24.68 5.23 -8.44
C GLY A 355 -24.26 3.98 -9.21
N LEU A 356 -23.82 2.91 -8.54
CA LEU A 356 -23.47 1.65 -9.21
C LEU A 356 -24.71 0.80 -9.47
N PRO A 357 -24.79 0.07 -10.61
CA PRO A 357 -25.84 -0.91 -10.89
C PRO A 357 -25.91 -2.01 -9.82
N ALA A 358 -27.11 -2.55 -9.58
CA ALA A 358 -27.36 -3.54 -8.55
C ALA A 358 -26.57 -4.85 -8.75
N ASP A 359 -26.41 -5.29 -10.00
CA ASP A 359 -25.61 -6.46 -10.36
C ASP A 359 -24.11 -6.26 -10.07
N VAL A 360 -23.58 -5.06 -10.33
CA VAL A 360 -22.18 -4.70 -9.99
C VAL A 360 -21.97 -4.72 -8.47
N LYS A 361 -22.92 -4.17 -7.71
CA LYS A 361 -22.86 -4.20 -6.23
C LYS A 361 -22.91 -5.64 -5.70
N ALA A 362 -23.82 -6.46 -6.21
CA ALA A 362 -23.95 -7.85 -5.79
C ALA A 362 -22.67 -8.65 -6.07
N GLU A 363 -22.05 -8.45 -7.22
CA GLU A 363 -20.80 -9.11 -7.57
C GLU A 363 -19.63 -8.63 -6.67
N ALA A 364 -19.54 -7.33 -6.39
CA ALA A 364 -18.54 -6.78 -5.47
C ALA A 364 -18.70 -7.36 -4.06
N ALA A 365 -19.92 -7.48 -3.55
CA ALA A 365 -20.19 -8.09 -2.25
C ALA A 365 -19.84 -9.58 -2.22
N ARG A 366 -20.17 -10.34 -3.29
CA ARG A 366 -19.76 -11.75 -3.39
C ARG A 366 -18.25 -11.90 -3.32
N LYS A 367 -17.51 -11.07 -4.03
CA LYS A 367 -16.03 -11.05 -4.01
C LYS A 367 -15.49 -10.67 -2.64
N ALA A 368 -16.11 -9.69 -1.96
CA ALA A 368 -15.72 -9.29 -0.61
C ALA A 368 -15.94 -10.43 0.42
N GLU A 369 -17.06 -11.16 0.33
CA GLU A 369 -17.32 -12.35 1.16
C GLU A 369 -16.31 -13.47 0.89
N GLU A 370 -15.89 -13.68 -0.34
CA GLU A 370 -14.85 -14.67 -0.68
C GLU A 370 -13.50 -14.30 -0.05
N ARG A 371 -13.07 -13.03 -0.17
CA ARG A 371 -11.85 -12.55 0.49
C ARG A 371 -11.93 -12.66 2.01
N LEU A 372 -13.09 -12.36 2.62
CA LEU A 372 -13.32 -12.52 4.05
C LEU A 372 -13.16 -13.98 4.50
N LYS A 373 -13.57 -14.97 3.68
CA LYS A 373 -13.34 -16.40 3.98
C LYS A 373 -11.86 -16.71 4.10
N TYR A 374 -11.03 -16.25 3.16
CA TYR A 374 -9.59 -16.47 3.21
C TYR A 374 -8.96 -15.83 4.44
N MET A 375 -9.36 -14.60 4.79
CA MET A 375 -8.89 -13.94 6.00
C MET A 375 -9.31 -14.68 7.28
N THR A 376 -10.54 -15.21 7.32
CA THR A 376 -11.02 -16.02 8.43
C THR A 376 -10.24 -17.32 8.54
N PHE A 377 -9.97 -18.01 7.43
CA PHE A 377 -9.14 -19.22 7.43
C PHE A 377 -7.71 -18.94 7.90
N TYR A 378 -7.10 -17.86 7.45
CA TYR A 378 -5.80 -17.43 7.94
C TYR A 378 -5.79 -17.21 9.45
N SER A 379 -6.83 -16.57 9.99
CA SER A 379 -6.93 -16.23 11.42
C SER A 379 -7.11 -17.47 12.31
N THR A 380 -7.57 -18.60 11.76
CA THR A 380 -7.94 -19.80 12.51
C THR A 380 -7.17 -21.05 12.11
N THR A 381 -6.37 -20.99 11.05
CA THR A 381 -5.62 -22.17 10.56
C THR A 381 -4.58 -22.66 11.59
N PRO A 382 -4.40 -23.97 11.75
CA PRO A 382 -3.26 -24.54 12.47
C PRO A 382 -2.00 -24.66 11.61
N ARG A 383 -2.10 -24.40 10.29
CA ARG A 383 -0.97 -24.49 9.35
C ARG A 383 -0.03 -23.28 9.50
N CYS A 384 1.14 -23.37 8.89
CA CYS A 384 2.09 -22.27 8.84
C CYS A 384 1.46 -21.00 8.26
N LEU A 385 1.49 -19.89 9.03
CA LEU A 385 0.89 -18.62 8.62
C LEU A 385 1.61 -17.99 7.43
N ARG A 386 2.94 -18.03 7.39
CA ARG A 386 3.73 -17.54 6.27
C ARG A 386 3.43 -18.31 4.98
N SER A 387 3.44 -19.62 5.03
CA SER A 387 3.11 -20.44 3.86
C SER A 387 1.69 -20.20 3.37
N PHE A 388 0.75 -19.96 4.28
CA PHE A 388 -0.63 -19.60 3.91
C PHE A 388 -0.66 -18.30 3.10
N LEU A 389 0.03 -17.25 3.57
CA LEU A 389 0.12 -15.96 2.86
C LEU A 389 0.77 -16.10 1.49
N LEU A 390 1.92 -16.76 1.42
CA LEU A 390 2.66 -16.93 0.17
C LEU A 390 1.83 -17.71 -0.87
N ASN A 391 1.20 -18.81 -0.44
CA ASN A 391 0.32 -19.60 -1.32
C ASN A 391 -0.91 -18.80 -1.79
N TYR A 392 -1.47 -17.94 -0.95
CA TYR A 392 -2.57 -17.06 -1.33
C TYR A 392 -2.18 -16.11 -2.48
N PHE A 393 -0.96 -15.58 -2.45
CA PHE A 393 -0.42 -14.72 -3.51
C PHE A 393 0.16 -15.50 -4.70
N GLY A 394 0.04 -16.84 -4.71
CA GLY A 394 0.47 -17.69 -5.81
C GLY A 394 1.94 -18.11 -5.76
N GLU A 395 2.61 -17.91 -4.61
CA GLU A 395 3.98 -18.41 -4.39
C GLU A 395 3.96 -19.79 -3.76
N THR A 396 4.80 -20.69 -4.28
CA THR A 396 5.03 -21.98 -3.64
C THR A 396 5.91 -21.79 -2.42
N ALA A 397 5.39 -22.18 -1.24
CA ALA A 397 6.10 -22.00 0.02
C ALA A 397 6.36 -23.34 0.72
N ALA A 398 7.45 -23.40 1.48
CA ALA A 398 7.72 -24.53 2.36
C ALA A 398 6.57 -24.72 3.37
N PRO A 399 6.21 -25.96 3.73
CA PRO A 399 5.10 -26.23 4.66
C PRO A 399 5.26 -25.59 6.04
N ARG A 400 6.49 -25.30 6.45
CA ARG A 400 6.85 -24.70 7.74
C ARG A 400 7.92 -23.62 7.55
N CYS A 401 7.75 -22.49 8.21
CA CYS A 401 8.71 -21.38 8.15
C CYS A 401 9.60 -21.24 9.40
N GLY A 402 9.29 -21.96 10.51
CA GLY A 402 9.99 -21.80 11.80
C GLY A 402 9.80 -20.45 12.48
N ASN A 403 9.21 -19.45 11.82
CA ASN A 403 9.09 -18.06 12.31
C ASN A 403 7.65 -17.53 12.26
N CYS A 404 6.68 -18.34 12.71
CA CYS A 404 5.31 -17.91 12.95
C CYS A 404 4.75 -18.59 14.21
N SER A 405 3.64 -18.07 14.76
CA SER A 405 3.04 -18.62 15.98
C SER A 405 2.75 -20.10 15.88
N ASN A 406 2.21 -20.54 14.74
CA ASN A 406 1.78 -21.92 14.56
C ASN A 406 2.96 -22.91 14.44
N CYS A 407 4.03 -22.51 13.75
CA CYS A 407 5.25 -23.32 13.69
C CYS A 407 5.89 -23.49 15.08
N ARG A 408 6.00 -22.39 15.85
CA ARG A 408 6.59 -22.42 17.20
C ARG A 408 5.76 -23.26 18.17
N MET A 409 4.42 -23.13 18.15
CA MET A 409 3.56 -23.97 18.99
C MET A 409 3.70 -25.46 18.68
N SER A 410 3.82 -25.82 17.39
CA SER A 410 3.99 -27.22 17.01
C SER A 410 5.39 -27.78 17.36
N GLU A 411 6.41 -26.95 17.41
CA GLU A 411 7.75 -27.32 17.87
C GLU A 411 7.75 -27.57 19.38
N GLN A 412 7.17 -26.65 20.17
CA GLN A 412 7.03 -26.82 21.61
C GLN A 412 6.25 -28.09 22.00
N ALA A 413 5.11 -28.34 21.33
CA ALA A 413 4.34 -29.55 21.56
C ALA A 413 5.10 -30.84 21.21
N ALA A 414 5.93 -30.84 20.16
CA ALA A 414 6.76 -31.98 19.79
C ALA A 414 7.91 -32.20 20.81
N GLU A 415 8.51 -31.15 21.33
CA GLU A 415 9.54 -31.24 22.39
C GLU A 415 8.96 -31.77 23.72
N GLU A 416 7.76 -31.29 24.11
CA GLU A 416 7.08 -31.80 25.31
C GLU A 416 6.71 -33.28 25.20
N MET A 417 6.32 -33.74 24.01
CA MET A 417 6.03 -35.17 23.77
C MET A 417 7.30 -36.06 23.78
N GLN A 418 8.45 -35.55 23.47
CA GLN A 418 9.74 -36.28 23.53
C GLN A 418 10.31 -36.35 24.95
N GLN A 419 9.87 -35.50 25.87
CA GLN A 419 10.32 -35.46 27.27
C GLN A 419 9.42 -36.32 28.20
N GLN A 420 8.30 -36.85 27.71
CA GLN A 420 7.42 -37.81 28.39
C GLN A 420 7.74 -39.25 27.97
#